data_cc689cbed0ee2ce4405928970fe640f5
#
_entry.id   cc689cbed0ee2ce4405928970fe640f5
#
_cell.length_a   1.000
_cell.length_b   1.000
_cell.length_c   1.000
_cell.angle_alpha   90.00
_cell.angle_beta   90.00
_cell.angle_gamma   90.00
#
_symmetry.space_group_name_H-M   'P 1'
#
loop_
_entity.id
_entity.type
_entity.pdbx_description
1 polymer ?
#
loop_
_entity_poly.entity_id
_entity_poly.type
_entity_poly.pdbx_seq_one_letter_code
_entity_poly.pdbx_strand_id
1 'polypeptide(L)'
;QHGNCTDFHSLFISICREQNIPARFEIGFPISEQRGKGVVGGYHCWAKFVVDKQWIPVDISEANKDPSKADYYFGSLTENRVTFTIGRDLELVPKQQAGPVDFLVYPYAEVNGKQHSFFRKGFEYSDL
;
A
#
# COMPACT_ATOMS: atom_id res chain seq x y z
N GLN A 1 -15.10 -10.01 10.77
CA GLN A 1 -14.75 -8.60 10.52
C GLN A 1 -14.61 -8.45 9.01
N HIS A 2 -15.29 -7.47 8.42
CA HIS A 2 -15.26 -7.23 6.97
C HIS A 2 -14.54 -5.92 6.69
N GLY A 3 -13.60 -5.94 5.76
CA GLY A 3 -12.83 -4.78 5.32
C GLY A 3 -11.79 -5.20 4.28
N ASN A 4 -11.26 -4.24 3.55
CA ASN A 4 -10.14 -4.45 2.63
C ASN A 4 -8.80 -4.12 3.30
N CYS A 5 -7.70 -4.29 2.59
CA CYS A 5 -6.37 -4.00 3.14
C CYS A 5 -6.23 -2.55 3.64
N THR A 6 -6.87 -1.59 2.97
CA THR A 6 -6.82 -0.17 3.37
C THR A 6 -7.51 0.04 4.72
N ASP A 7 -8.66 -0.61 4.95
CA ASP A 7 -9.42 -0.49 6.21
C ASP A 7 -8.61 -1.03 7.39
N PHE A 8 -8.03 -2.22 7.24
CA PHE A 8 -7.22 -2.85 8.28
C PHE A 8 -6.00 -1.99 8.66
N HIS A 9 -5.27 -1.52 7.66
CA HIS A 9 -4.05 -0.76 7.92
C HIS A 9 -4.32 0.67 8.37
N SER A 10 -5.40 1.31 7.93
CA SER A 10 -5.81 2.62 8.44
C SER A 10 -6.20 2.56 9.91
N LEU A 11 -6.94 1.53 10.33
CA LEU A 11 -7.28 1.32 11.73
C LEU A 11 -6.01 1.11 12.58
N PHE A 12 -5.12 0.22 12.15
CA PHE A 12 -3.86 -0.04 12.84
C PHE A 12 -3.01 1.23 13.02
N ILE A 13 -2.85 2.01 11.95
CA ILE A 13 -2.09 3.26 11.97
C ILE A 13 -2.72 4.26 12.93
N SER A 14 -4.06 4.35 12.96
CA SER A 14 -4.76 5.24 13.88
C SER A 14 -4.52 4.86 15.33
N ILE A 15 -4.57 3.57 15.66
CA ILE A 15 -4.26 3.06 17.00
C ILE A 15 -2.81 3.35 17.40
N CYS A 16 -1.86 3.11 16.50
CA CYS A 16 -0.45 3.43 16.75
C CYS A 16 -0.26 4.92 17.06
N ARG A 17 -0.85 5.79 16.26
CA ARG A 17 -0.73 7.25 16.41
C ARG A 17 -1.38 7.74 17.70
N GLU A 18 -2.50 7.19 18.10
CA GLU A 18 -3.14 7.47 19.39
C GLU A 18 -2.22 7.14 20.57
N GLN A 19 -1.38 6.12 20.44
CA GLN A 19 -0.37 5.72 21.42
C GLN A 19 0.98 6.43 21.22
N ASN A 20 1.05 7.49 20.41
CA ASN A 20 2.27 8.21 20.06
C ASN A 20 3.35 7.33 19.39
N ILE A 21 2.95 6.25 18.74
CA ILE A 21 3.84 5.40 17.95
C ILE A 21 3.79 5.89 16.49
N PRO A 22 4.91 6.36 15.93
CA PRO A 22 4.94 6.73 14.52
C PRO A 22 4.57 5.53 13.64
N ALA A 23 3.59 5.74 12.77
CA ALA A 23 3.14 4.72 11.82
C ALA A 23 2.78 5.35 10.48
N ARG A 24 3.00 4.58 9.40
CA ARG A 24 2.78 5.03 8.05
C ARG A 24 2.12 3.96 7.19
N PHE A 25 1.39 4.43 6.20
CA PHE A 25 0.76 3.63 5.17
C PHE A 25 1.72 3.46 3.99
N GLU A 26 1.82 2.26 3.44
CA GLU A 26 2.54 1.96 2.21
C GLU A 26 1.63 1.17 1.27
N ILE A 27 1.68 1.50 -0.02
CA ILE A 27 0.89 0.85 -1.06
C ILE A 27 1.74 0.60 -2.30
N GLY A 28 1.47 -0.51 -2.97
CA GLY A 28 2.18 -0.91 -4.16
C GLY A 28 1.59 -2.15 -4.79
N PHE A 29 2.41 -2.93 -5.47
CA PHE A 29 2.02 -4.18 -6.09
C PHE A 29 2.61 -5.38 -5.38
N PRO A 30 1.78 -6.39 -5.06
CA PRO A 30 2.27 -7.72 -4.79
C PRO A 30 2.67 -8.35 -6.13
N ILE A 31 3.89 -8.86 -6.20
CA ILE A 31 4.36 -9.61 -7.35
C ILE A 31 4.16 -11.10 -7.08
N SER A 32 3.75 -11.86 -8.07
CA SER A 32 3.61 -13.31 -7.96
C SER A 32 4.94 -13.96 -7.58
N GLU A 33 4.88 -15.04 -6.82
CA GLU A 33 6.04 -15.88 -6.54
C GLU A 33 6.54 -16.64 -7.80
N GLN A 34 5.71 -16.68 -8.84
CA GLN A 34 6.09 -17.28 -10.12
C GLN A 34 7.21 -16.45 -10.77
N ARG A 35 8.34 -17.09 -11.02
CA ARG A 35 9.49 -16.50 -11.70
C ARG A 35 9.25 -16.36 -13.21
N GLY A 36 10.04 -15.47 -13.84
CA GLY A 36 10.01 -15.19 -15.25
C GLY A 36 9.24 -13.90 -15.56
N LYS A 37 8.01 -14.02 -16.01
CA LYS A 37 7.15 -12.88 -16.33
C LYS A 37 5.69 -13.19 -16.04
N GLY A 38 4.94 -12.13 -15.73
CA GLY A 38 3.52 -12.26 -15.46
C GLY A 38 2.80 -10.93 -15.39
N VAL A 39 1.52 -11.01 -15.10
CA VAL A 39 0.64 -9.84 -14.96
C VAL A 39 0.41 -9.54 -13.49
N VAL A 40 0.45 -8.26 -13.13
CA VAL A 40 0.11 -7.79 -11.78
C VAL A 40 -1.41 -7.68 -11.69
N GLY A 41 -2.01 -8.47 -10.80
CA GLY A 41 -3.47 -8.55 -10.67
C GLY A 41 -4.14 -7.35 -10.02
N GLY A 42 -3.40 -6.54 -9.25
CA GLY A 42 -3.93 -5.37 -8.57
C GLY A 42 -2.96 -4.87 -7.50
N TYR A 43 -3.38 -3.82 -6.78
CA TYR A 43 -2.58 -3.26 -5.70
C TYR A 43 -2.80 -4.01 -4.39
N HIS A 44 -1.84 -3.84 -3.47
CA HIS A 44 -1.94 -4.21 -2.08
C HIS A 44 -1.31 -3.12 -1.21
N CYS A 45 -1.76 -3.00 0.02
CA CYS A 45 -1.20 -2.07 0.97
C CYS A 45 -0.80 -2.77 2.27
N TRP A 46 0.11 -2.16 2.97
CA TRP A 46 0.60 -2.58 4.28
C TRP A 46 0.93 -1.36 5.13
N ALA A 47 1.31 -1.58 6.37
CA ALA A 47 1.74 -0.51 7.23
C ALA A 47 3.16 -0.76 7.75
N LYS A 48 3.79 0.31 8.21
CA LYS A 48 4.98 0.24 9.05
C LYS A 48 4.80 1.11 10.27
N PHE A 49 5.36 0.68 11.39
CA PHE A 49 5.38 1.42 12.64
C PHE A 49 6.78 1.40 13.25
N VAL A 50 7.05 2.29 14.19
CA VAL A 50 8.40 2.43 14.76
C VAL A 50 8.50 1.73 16.09
N VAL A 51 9.50 0.85 16.21
CA VAL A 51 9.98 0.27 17.48
C VAL A 51 11.49 0.47 17.53
N ASP A 52 12.00 1.00 18.63
CA ASP A 52 13.45 1.23 18.84
C ASP A 52 14.13 1.95 17.65
N LYS A 53 13.46 2.97 17.13
CA LYS A 53 13.89 3.77 15.96
C LYS A 53 13.96 3.01 14.63
N GLN A 54 13.42 1.80 14.57
CA GLN A 54 13.34 1.01 13.35
C GLN A 54 11.91 0.92 12.83
N TRP A 55 11.74 0.98 11.52
CA TRP A 55 10.45 0.75 10.87
C TRP A 55 10.15 -0.74 10.75
N ILE A 56 9.20 -1.20 11.53
CA ILE A 56 8.73 -2.59 11.54
C ILE A 56 7.53 -2.71 10.61
N PRO A 57 7.54 -3.61 9.63
CA PRO A 57 6.42 -3.80 8.74
C PRO A 57 5.33 -4.66 9.37
N VAL A 58 4.08 -4.45 8.93
CA VAL A 58 2.94 -5.28 9.31
C VAL A 58 1.94 -5.38 8.17
N ASP A 59 1.40 -6.58 7.95
CA ASP A 59 0.33 -6.82 7.00
C ASP A 59 -0.82 -7.59 7.66
N ILE A 60 -1.71 -6.83 8.28
CA ILE A 60 -2.87 -7.38 8.99
C ILE A 60 -3.84 -8.06 8.02
N SER A 61 -3.91 -7.57 6.79
CA SER A 61 -4.79 -8.13 5.76
C SER A 61 -4.35 -9.54 5.37
N GLU A 62 -3.06 -9.79 5.18
CA GLU A 62 -2.54 -11.13 4.90
C GLU A 62 -2.61 -12.03 6.14
N ALA A 63 -2.30 -11.49 7.32
CA ALA A 63 -2.48 -12.21 8.58
C ALA A 63 -3.94 -12.66 8.81
N ASN A 64 -4.91 -11.84 8.40
CA ASN A 64 -6.33 -12.20 8.50
C ASN A 64 -6.76 -13.28 7.48
N LYS A 65 -6.13 -13.32 6.32
CA LYS A 65 -6.39 -14.37 5.29
C LYS A 65 -5.79 -15.72 5.71
N ASP A 66 -4.62 -15.69 6.34
CA ASP A 66 -3.92 -16.87 6.84
C ASP A 66 -3.45 -16.64 8.28
N PRO A 67 -4.30 -16.94 9.27
CA PRO A 67 -3.96 -16.75 10.69
C PRO A 67 -2.72 -17.52 11.15
N SER A 68 -2.34 -18.59 10.48
CA SER A 68 -1.11 -19.35 10.81
C SER A 68 0.16 -18.55 10.56
N LYS A 69 0.08 -17.50 9.74
CA LYS A 69 1.18 -16.57 9.41
C LYS A 69 1.08 -15.22 10.14
N ALA A 70 0.21 -15.10 11.14
CA ALA A 70 0.00 -13.84 11.85
C ALA A 70 1.31 -13.29 12.45
N ASP A 71 2.08 -14.12 13.12
CA ASP A 71 3.36 -13.74 13.72
C ASP A 71 4.39 -13.31 12.64
N TYR A 72 4.40 -13.97 11.49
CA TYR A 72 5.25 -13.57 10.38
C TYR A 72 4.89 -12.18 9.86
N TYR A 73 3.61 -11.92 9.60
CA TYR A 73 3.14 -10.64 9.06
C TYR A 73 3.10 -9.50 10.08
N PHE A 74 3.39 -9.77 11.35
CA PHE A 74 3.64 -8.77 12.38
C PHE A 74 5.14 -8.66 12.66
N GLY A 75 5.86 -8.08 11.71
CA GLY A 75 7.31 -7.89 11.78
C GLY A 75 8.04 -8.15 10.48
N SER A 76 7.39 -8.84 9.54
CA SER A 76 7.96 -9.19 8.24
C SER A 76 6.96 -9.04 7.10
N LEU A 77 7.48 -8.90 5.90
CA LEU A 77 6.72 -8.95 4.65
C LEU A 77 7.43 -9.90 3.68
N THR A 78 6.65 -10.47 2.76
CA THR A 78 7.25 -11.18 1.63
C THR A 78 8.08 -10.23 0.77
N GLU A 79 9.18 -10.69 0.19
CA GLU A 79 10.06 -9.92 -0.69
C GLU A 79 9.39 -9.51 -2.02
N ASN A 80 8.34 -10.23 -2.42
CA ASN A 80 7.62 -10.03 -3.68
C ASN A 80 6.66 -8.83 -3.59
N ARG A 81 7.20 -7.64 -3.29
CA ARG A 81 6.42 -6.40 -3.17
C ARG A 81 7.19 -5.23 -3.74
N VAL A 82 6.49 -4.40 -4.50
CA VAL A 82 7.03 -3.14 -5.00
C VAL A 82 6.23 -2.00 -4.40
N THR A 83 6.85 -1.19 -3.53
CA THR A 83 6.22 0.00 -2.96
C THR A 83 6.23 1.12 -3.99
N PHE A 84 5.05 1.71 -4.24
CA PHE A 84 4.91 2.89 -5.09
C PHE A 84 4.76 4.17 -4.28
N THR A 85 4.03 4.11 -3.17
CA THR A 85 3.71 5.30 -2.39
C THR A 85 3.79 5.03 -0.90
N ILE A 86 4.29 6.01 -0.18
CA ILE A 86 4.32 6.07 1.28
C ILE A 86 3.48 7.28 1.71
N GLY A 87 2.47 7.03 2.56
CA GLY A 87 1.58 8.07 3.07
C GLY A 87 0.23 8.12 2.39
N ARG A 88 -0.56 9.11 2.80
CA ARG A 88 -1.91 9.42 2.32
C ARG A 88 -2.02 10.92 2.09
N ASP A 89 -3.08 11.37 1.44
CA ASP A 89 -3.34 12.79 1.18
C ASP A 89 -2.17 13.50 0.47
N LEU A 90 -1.73 12.91 -0.64
CA LEU A 90 -0.51 13.28 -1.35
C LEU A 90 -0.69 14.55 -2.18
N GLU A 91 0.30 15.43 -2.11
CA GLU A 91 0.47 16.52 -3.08
C GLU A 91 1.54 16.12 -4.10
N LEU A 92 1.17 16.13 -5.38
CA LEU A 92 2.04 15.74 -6.48
C LEU A 92 2.94 16.91 -6.94
N VAL A 93 3.95 16.60 -7.71
CA VAL A 93 4.79 17.61 -8.38
C VAL A 93 4.81 17.31 -9.89
N PRO A 94 4.19 18.18 -10.71
CA PRO A 94 3.46 19.40 -10.36
C PRO A 94 2.18 19.13 -9.53
N LYS A 95 1.76 20.14 -8.76
CA LYS A 95 0.59 20.01 -7.88
C LYS A 95 -0.68 19.81 -8.70
N GLN A 96 -1.48 18.85 -8.32
CA GLN A 96 -2.81 18.60 -8.84
C GLN A 96 -3.81 19.70 -8.44
N GLN A 97 -4.87 19.89 -9.23
CA GLN A 97 -5.92 20.87 -8.98
C GLN A 97 -7.14 20.26 -8.25
N ALA A 98 -7.39 18.97 -8.42
CA ALA A 98 -8.54 18.28 -7.82
C ALA A 98 -8.42 17.99 -6.32
N GLY A 99 -7.37 18.51 -5.65
CA GLY A 99 -7.11 18.26 -4.23
C GLY A 99 -6.15 17.09 -3.99
N PRO A 100 -5.83 16.80 -2.73
CA PRO A 100 -4.89 15.74 -2.38
C PRO A 100 -5.32 14.37 -2.93
N VAL A 101 -4.35 13.58 -3.36
CA VAL A 101 -4.58 12.21 -3.80
C VAL A 101 -4.47 11.29 -2.59
N ASP A 102 -5.50 10.51 -2.33
CA ASP A 102 -5.55 9.63 -1.15
C ASP A 102 -4.36 8.66 -1.10
N PHE A 103 -4.04 8.05 -2.24
CA PHE A 103 -2.81 7.28 -2.48
C PHE A 103 -2.54 7.18 -3.99
N LEU A 104 -1.30 6.95 -4.38
CA LEU A 104 -0.89 6.85 -5.76
C LEU A 104 -0.24 5.49 -6.03
N VAL A 105 -0.97 4.59 -6.68
CA VAL A 105 -0.49 3.28 -7.13
C VAL A 105 -0.81 3.04 -8.60
N TYR A 106 -1.76 3.79 -9.13
CA TYR A 106 -2.13 3.82 -10.54
C TYR A 106 -1.82 5.19 -11.15
N PRO A 107 -1.70 5.30 -12.47
CA PRO A 107 -1.55 6.59 -13.14
C PRO A 107 -2.63 7.57 -12.70
N TYR A 108 -2.23 8.82 -12.51
CA TYR A 108 -3.12 9.91 -12.16
C TYR A 108 -3.26 10.85 -13.37
N ALA A 109 -4.47 11.29 -13.64
CA ALA A 109 -4.75 12.25 -14.69
C ALA A 109 -5.84 13.23 -14.27
N GLU A 110 -5.74 14.47 -14.74
CA GLU A 110 -6.75 15.50 -14.58
C GLU A 110 -7.16 16.07 -15.93
N VAL A 111 -8.44 16.39 -16.06
CA VAL A 111 -8.98 17.15 -17.18
C VAL A 111 -9.78 18.32 -16.62
N ASN A 112 -9.39 19.54 -16.97
CA ASN A 112 -10.02 20.79 -16.48
C ASN A 112 -10.10 20.85 -14.93
N GLY A 113 -9.03 20.49 -14.25
CA GLY A 113 -8.93 20.53 -12.80
C GLY A 113 -9.75 19.46 -12.06
N LYS A 114 -10.25 18.45 -12.76
CA LYS A 114 -10.98 17.33 -12.18
C LYS A 114 -10.26 16.02 -12.45
N GLN A 115 -10.20 15.17 -11.44
CA GLN A 115 -9.63 13.84 -11.61
C GLN A 115 -10.38 13.05 -12.69
N HIS A 116 -9.61 12.48 -13.61
CA HIS A 116 -10.11 11.61 -14.67
C HIS A 116 -9.79 10.16 -14.36
N SER A 117 -10.82 9.33 -14.16
CA SER A 117 -10.67 7.94 -13.75
C SER A 117 -10.89 6.92 -14.86
N PHE A 118 -11.33 7.38 -16.04
CA PHE A 118 -11.67 6.51 -17.17
C PHE A 118 -10.47 6.27 -18.09
N PHE A 119 -9.56 5.42 -17.67
CA PHE A 119 -8.45 4.96 -18.51
C PHE A 119 -8.20 3.47 -18.32
N ARG A 120 -7.70 2.83 -19.35
CA ARG A 120 -7.25 1.44 -19.26
C ARG A 120 -5.82 1.42 -18.72
N LYS A 121 -5.52 0.49 -17.86
CA LYS A 121 -4.21 0.27 -17.27
C LYS A 121 -3.92 -1.21 -17.17
N GLY A 122 -2.68 -1.59 -17.33
CA GLY A 122 -2.17 -2.93 -17.12
C GLY A 122 -0.72 -2.83 -16.64
N PHE A 123 -0.33 -3.78 -15.80
CA PHE A 123 1.03 -3.85 -15.29
C PHE A 123 1.51 -5.28 -15.44
N GLU A 124 2.73 -5.40 -15.92
CA GLU A 124 3.41 -6.67 -16.09
C GLU A 124 4.74 -6.62 -15.34
N TYR A 125 5.26 -7.75 -14.98
CA TYR A 125 6.59 -7.89 -14.42
C TYR A 125 7.40 -8.90 -15.23
N SER A 126 8.70 -8.72 -15.22
CA SER A 126 9.66 -9.71 -15.73
C SER A 126 10.88 -9.71 -14.82
N ASP A 127 11.42 -10.91 -14.58
CA ASP A 127 12.74 -11.05 -13.94
C ASP A 127 13.82 -10.49 -14.87
N LEU A 128 14.89 -9.95 -14.30
CA LEU A 128 16.08 -9.48 -15.02
C LEU A 128 17.02 -10.62 -15.33
#